data_b8cd98ceaaf1bbe9ed6edd4f6aff0aaa
#
_entry.id   b8cd98ceaaf1bbe9ed6edd4f6aff0aaa
#
_cell.length_a   1.000
_cell.length_b   1.000
_cell.length_c   1.000
_cell.angle_alpha   90.00
_cell.angle_beta   90.00
_cell.angle_gamma   90.00
#
_symmetry.space_group_name_H-M   'P 1'
#
loop_
_entity.id
_entity.type
_entity.pdbx_description
1 polymer ?
#
loop_
_entity_poly.entity_id
_entity_poly.type
_entity_poly.pdbx_seq_one_letter_code
_entity_poly.pdbx_strand_id
1 'polypeptide(L)'
;MKNITKVFMAVMFAVMVGIGYMPNAEARTDVYVTSSPKESFYIDTDSARLLAHKSGKGVDNQYIIYAEFHTNTGRFVSDTWTVNYAGNNIEVWSKTLGRNIYPFRGISAQMFTSAWYYAMGYPFS
;
A
#
# COMPACT_ATOMS: atom_id res chain seq x y z
N MET A 1 14.78 -0.55 16.84
CA MET A 1 14.99 -1.33 16.46
C MET A 1 14.70 -1.39 16.71
N LYS A 2 14.73 -1.12 16.11
CA LYS A 2 14.95 -1.78 15.89
C LYS A 2 14.82 -1.94 15.96
N ASN A 3 14.96 -1.24 15.66
CA ASN A 3 15.14 -1.99 15.26
C ASN A 3 15.02 -2.22 15.33
N ILE A 4 15.10 -1.67 14.98
CA ILE A 4 15.36 -2.28 14.68
C ILE A 4 15.24 -2.34 14.78
N THR A 5 15.52 -1.84 14.55
CA THR A 5 15.68 -2.23 14.17
C THR A 5 15.49 -2.22 14.49
N LYS A 6 15.56 -2.05 13.91
CA LYS A 6 15.65 -2.37 13.84
C LYS A 6 15.53 -2.56 14.03
N VAL A 7 15.62 -2.18 13.85
CA VAL A 7 15.68 -2.70 13.68
C VAL A 7 15.53 -2.85 13.84
N PHE A 8 15.52 -2.62 13.14
CA PHE A 8 15.75 -3.19 12.91
C PHE A 8 15.60 -3.29 13.23
N MET A 9 15.86 -2.86 13.15
CA MET A 9 15.89 -3.21 12.97
C MET A 9 15.50 -3.31 13.37
N ALA A 10 15.68 -3.27 13.51
CA ALA A 10 15.46 -3.47 13.45
C ALA A 10 15.21 -3.62 13.83
N VAL A 11 15.12 -3.57 13.47
CA VAL A 11 15.08 -3.83 13.33
C VAL A 11 14.95 -4.04 13.62
N MET A 12 15.07 -3.97 13.29
CA MET A 12 15.20 -4.31 13.05
C MET A 12 15.00 -4.47 13.47
N PHE A 13 14.95 -4.32 13.04
CA PHE A 13 15.02 -4.76 12.97
C PHE A 13 14.72 -5.05 13.69
N ALA A 14 14.94 -4.95 14.21
CA ALA A 14 14.77 -5.23 14.17
C ALA A 14 14.53 -5.44 14.54
N VAL A 15 14.67 -5.41 14.69
CA VAL A 15 14.54 -5.72 14.48
C VAL A 15 14.36 -6.07 15.00
N MET A 16 14.53 -6.16 15.07
CA MET A 16 14.47 -6.54 14.98
C MET A 16 14.27 -6.89 15.61
N VAL A 17 14.71 -7.03 16.09
CA VAL A 17 14.41 -7.41 16.19
C VAL A 17 14.03 -7.82 16.84
N GLY A 18 14.25 -8.15 17.42
CA GLY A 18 13.95 -8.46 17.45
C GLY A 18 13.35 -9.00 18.00
N ILE A 19 13.20 -9.21 18.41
CA ILE A 19 12.59 -9.83 18.52
C ILE A 19 11.92 -10.38 18.86
N GLY A 20 11.41 -10.48 19.07
CA GLY A 20 10.79 -10.98 19.24
C GLY A 20 10.26 -11.73 18.97
N TYR A 21 10.23 -12.24 18.87
CA TYR A 21 9.85 -12.98 18.34
C TYR A 21 8.76 -13.52 18.22
N MET A 22 8.27 -13.45 17.70
CA MET A 22 7.27 -13.87 17.40
C MET A 22 7.10 -14.70 16.61
N PRO A 23 6.84 -15.26 16.56
CA PRO A 23 6.78 -16.11 15.72
C PRO A 23 6.01 -16.13 14.68
N ASN A 24 5.80 -16.33 14.31
CA ASN A 24 5.39 -16.44 13.43
C ASN A 24 4.97 -15.94 12.81
N ALA A 25 5.05 -15.70 13.04
CA ALA A 25 4.78 -15.11 12.57
C ALA A 25 4.58 -14.94 11.37
N GLU A 26 4.01 -14.78 10.99
CA GLU A 26 3.87 -14.56 9.91
C GLU A 26 4.58 -13.71 9.44
N ALA A 27 5.11 -13.89 8.83
CA ALA A 27 6.01 -13.13 8.24
C ALA A 27 5.43 -12.07 7.44
N ARG A 28 5.00 -11.11 8.09
CA ARG A 28 4.57 -9.99 7.41
C ARG A 28 5.75 -9.22 6.92
N THR A 29 5.73 -8.73 5.72
CA THR A 29 6.77 -7.87 5.17
C THR A 29 6.23 -6.46 5.06
N ASP A 30 6.61 -5.63 6.00
CA ASP A 30 6.21 -4.23 6.03
C ASP A 30 7.29 -3.37 5.41
N VAL A 31 6.94 -2.60 4.39
CA VAL A 31 7.87 -1.74 3.69
C VAL A 31 7.44 -0.30 3.85
N TYR A 32 8.39 0.57 4.18
CA TYR A 32 8.13 2.00 4.34
C TYR A 32 7.59 2.59 3.05
N VAL A 33 6.55 3.40 3.16
CA VAL A 33 5.93 4.06 2.01
C VAL A 33 6.12 5.56 2.08
N THR A 34 5.69 6.18 3.17
CA THR A 34 5.69 7.63 3.29
C THR A 34 5.43 8.04 4.73
N SER A 35 5.55 9.33 5.02
CA SER A 35 5.30 9.85 6.35
C SER A 35 4.50 11.12 6.30
N SER A 36 3.68 11.32 7.33
CA SER A 36 3.11 12.61 7.66
C SER A 36 3.88 13.18 8.84
N PRO A 37 3.62 14.42 9.27
CA PRO A 37 4.27 14.95 10.48
C PRO A 37 3.99 14.13 11.74
N LYS A 38 2.92 13.33 11.74
CA LYS A 38 2.52 12.59 12.93
C LYS A 38 2.90 11.12 12.92
N GLU A 39 3.05 10.52 11.74
CA GLU A 39 3.33 9.08 11.69
C GLU A 39 3.90 8.66 10.35
N SER A 40 4.52 7.50 10.35
CA SER A 40 5.06 6.86 9.16
C SER A 40 4.16 5.71 8.76
N PHE A 41 4.03 5.48 7.46
CA PHE A 41 3.16 4.46 6.90
C PHE A 41 3.99 3.37 6.24
N TYR A 42 3.61 2.13 6.50
CA TYR A 42 4.27 0.94 5.96
C TYR A 42 3.23 0.06 5.29
N ILE A 43 3.54 -0.45 4.12
CA ILE A 43 2.63 -1.37 3.44
C ILE A 43 2.97 -2.81 3.83
N ASP A 44 1.94 -3.60 4.09
CA ASP A 44 2.08 -5.05 4.20
C ASP A 44 2.07 -5.59 2.77
N THR A 45 3.24 -5.92 2.26
CA THR A 45 3.36 -6.29 0.86
C THR A 45 2.58 -7.53 0.49
N ASP A 46 2.36 -8.43 1.45
CA ASP A 46 1.59 -9.64 1.20
C ASP A 46 0.09 -9.38 1.06
N SER A 47 -0.37 -8.23 1.52
CA SER A 47 -1.79 -7.88 1.43
C SER A 47 -2.16 -7.27 0.08
N ALA A 48 -1.18 -6.71 -0.63
CA ALA A 48 -1.45 -6.00 -1.88
C ALA A 48 -1.82 -6.99 -2.97
N ARG A 49 -2.98 -6.78 -3.57
CA ARG A 49 -3.46 -7.70 -4.60
C ARG A 49 -4.47 -7.07 -5.53
N LEU A 50 -4.52 -7.61 -6.72
CA LEU A 50 -5.54 -7.27 -7.70
C LEU A 50 -6.79 -8.07 -7.38
N LEU A 51 -7.87 -7.37 -7.09
CA LEU A 51 -9.15 -8.03 -6.81
C LEU A 51 -9.93 -8.33 -8.09
N ALA A 52 -9.83 -7.44 -9.07
CA ALA A 52 -10.54 -7.63 -10.33
C ALA A 52 -9.93 -6.79 -11.43
N HIS A 53 -10.05 -7.27 -12.65
CA HIS A 53 -9.64 -6.54 -13.84
C HIS A 53 -10.70 -6.76 -14.90
N LYS A 54 -11.24 -5.68 -15.43
CA LYS A 54 -12.28 -5.73 -16.44
C LYS A 54 -11.86 -4.92 -17.65
N SER A 55 -12.14 -5.45 -18.83
CA SER A 55 -11.96 -4.72 -20.07
C SER A 55 -12.97 -5.24 -21.05
N GLY A 56 -13.36 -4.41 -22.01
CA GLY A 56 -14.30 -4.86 -23.00
C GLY A 56 -15.13 -3.73 -23.54
N LYS A 57 -16.18 -4.11 -24.23
CA LYS A 57 -17.03 -3.17 -24.91
C LYS A 57 -17.69 -2.22 -23.93
N GLY A 58 -17.49 -0.93 -24.11
CA GLY A 58 -18.05 0.07 -23.23
C GLY A 58 -17.28 0.29 -21.94
N VAL A 59 -16.24 -0.49 -21.72
CA VAL A 59 -15.36 -0.32 -20.57
C VAL A 59 -13.95 -0.47 -21.08
N ASP A 60 -13.19 0.60 -21.04
CA ASP A 60 -11.83 0.55 -21.57
C ASP A 60 -10.97 -0.39 -20.74
N ASN A 61 -10.72 -0.02 -19.50
CA ASN A 61 -9.95 -0.86 -18.58
C ASN A 61 -10.28 -0.45 -17.17
N GLN A 62 -10.53 -1.42 -16.33
CA GLN A 62 -10.77 -1.16 -14.91
C GLN A 62 -10.01 -2.16 -14.08
N TYR A 63 -9.28 -1.67 -13.08
CA TYR A 63 -8.55 -2.50 -12.13
C TYR A 63 -9.03 -2.16 -10.73
N ILE A 64 -9.18 -3.18 -9.89
CA ILE A 64 -9.54 -2.98 -8.49
C ILE A 64 -8.43 -3.57 -7.65
N ILE A 65 -7.75 -2.72 -6.88
CA ILE A 65 -6.56 -3.06 -6.09
C ILE A 65 -6.87 -2.89 -4.62
N TYR A 66 -6.36 -3.78 -3.80
CA TYR A 66 -6.51 -3.72 -2.35
C TYR A 66 -5.14 -3.81 -1.68
N ALA A 67 -4.97 -3.10 -0.56
CA ALA A 67 -3.78 -3.24 0.26
C ALA A 67 -4.02 -2.80 1.69
N GLU A 68 -3.19 -3.30 2.59
CA GLU A 68 -3.22 -2.99 4.01
C GLU A 68 -1.92 -2.33 4.42
N PHE A 69 -2.03 -1.40 5.36
CA PHE A 69 -0.90 -0.60 5.84
C PHE A 69 -0.93 -0.54 7.35
N HIS A 70 0.24 -0.34 7.92
CA HIS A 70 0.39 -0.06 9.35
C HIS A 70 1.12 1.24 9.53
N THR A 71 0.91 1.86 10.68
CA THR A 71 1.69 3.04 11.03
C THR A 71 2.58 2.73 12.21
N ASN A 72 3.60 3.55 12.40
CA ASN A 72 4.50 3.40 13.53
C ASN A 72 3.82 3.73 14.87
N THR A 73 2.61 4.30 14.82
CA THR A 73 1.83 4.57 16.03
C THR A 73 0.82 3.46 16.33
N GLY A 74 0.84 2.38 15.54
CA GLY A 74 0.00 1.23 15.81
C GLY A 74 -1.35 1.25 15.11
N ARG A 75 -1.58 2.19 14.19
CA ARG A 75 -2.83 2.22 13.44
C ARG A 75 -2.78 1.26 12.27
N PHE A 76 -3.92 0.73 11.94
CA PHE A 76 -4.11 -0.12 10.77
C PHE A 76 -4.99 0.62 9.77
N VAL A 77 -4.57 0.65 8.53
CA VAL A 77 -5.29 1.33 7.45
C VAL A 77 -5.37 0.38 6.27
N SER A 78 -6.52 0.34 5.63
CA SER A 78 -6.66 -0.41 4.38
C SER A 78 -7.44 0.42 3.38
N ASP A 79 -7.29 0.11 2.12
CA ASP A 79 -8.05 0.78 1.08
C ASP A 79 -8.26 -0.15 -0.10
N THR A 80 -9.27 0.18 -0.87
CA THR A 80 -9.54 -0.45 -2.15
C THR A 80 -9.62 0.68 -3.17
N TRP A 81 -8.84 0.56 -4.22
CA TRP A 81 -8.82 1.58 -5.27
C TRP A 81 -9.39 1.00 -6.55
N THR A 82 -10.28 1.76 -7.18
CA THR A 82 -10.79 1.43 -8.50
C THR A 82 -10.12 2.35 -9.51
N VAL A 83 -9.35 1.75 -10.41
CA VAL A 83 -8.61 2.48 -11.43
C VAL A 83 -9.36 2.33 -12.75
N ASN A 84 -9.79 3.44 -13.32
CA ASN A 84 -10.50 3.44 -14.59
C ASN A 84 -9.68 4.16 -15.65
N TYR A 85 -9.46 3.48 -16.77
CA TYR A 85 -8.87 4.09 -17.94
C TYR A 85 -9.99 4.28 -18.96
N ALA A 86 -10.17 5.51 -19.39
CA ALA A 86 -11.20 5.85 -20.38
C ALA A 86 -10.56 6.79 -21.39
N GLY A 87 -10.08 6.21 -22.49
CA GLY A 87 -9.32 6.97 -23.47
C GLY A 87 -8.07 7.54 -22.84
N ASN A 88 -7.95 8.85 -22.84
CA ASN A 88 -6.82 9.54 -22.23
C ASN A 88 -7.07 9.93 -20.78
N ASN A 89 -8.24 9.59 -20.26
CA ASN A 89 -8.60 9.94 -18.90
C ASN A 89 -8.28 8.79 -17.95
N ILE A 90 -7.74 9.14 -16.79
CA ILE A 90 -7.45 8.17 -15.74
C ILE A 90 -8.17 8.62 -14.49
N GLU A 91 -8.82 7.68 -13.83
CA GLU A 91 -9.48 7.92 -12.56
C GLU A 91 -8.97 6.89 -11.56
N VAL A 92 -8.61 7.31 -10.36
CA VAL A 92 -8.23 6.40 -9.29
C VAL A 92 -9.10 6.74 -8.10
N TRP A 93 -10.12 5.93 -7.89
CA TRP A 93 -11.09 6.16 -6.84
C TRP A 93 -10.69 5.42 -5.57
N SER A 94 -10.48 6.16 -4.48
CA SER A 94 -10.19 5.58 -3.18
C SER A 94 -11.50 5.35 -2.43
N LYS A 95 -11.76 4.11 -2.05
CA LYS A 95 -12.96 3.79 -1.30
C LYS A 95 -12.92 4.41 0.09
N THR A 96 -11.77 4.35 0.74
CA THR A 96 -11.61 4.89 2.09
C THR A 96 -11.81 6.40 2.13
N LEU A 97 -11.24 7.12 1.15
CA LEU A 97 -11.37 8.57 1.10
C LEU A 97 -12.67 9.03 0.43
N GLY A 98 -13.30 8.15 -0.33
CA GLY A 98 -14.55 8.47 -1.02
C GLY A 98 -14.38 9.46 -2.15
N ARG A 99 -13.23 9.46 -2.82
CA ARG A 99 -12.98 10.41 -3.91
C ARG A 99 -11.93 9.91 -4.87
N ASN A 100 -11.89 10.55 -6.04
CA ASN A 100 -10.83 10.32 -7.02
C ASN A 100 -9.56 11.02 -6.55
N ILE A 101 -8.45 10.29 -6.49
CA ILE A 101 -7.17 10.83 -6.03
C ILE A 101 -6.22 11.15 -7.18
N TYR A 102 -6.66 10.99 -8.41
CA TYR A 102 -5.85 11.34 -9.58
C TYR A 102 -6.27 12.74 -10.09
N PRO A 103 -5.36 13.63 -10.45
CA PRO A 103 -3.90 13.49 -10.49
C PRO A 103 -3.29 13.44 -9.10
N PHE A 104 -2.19 12.71 -9.02
CA PHE A 104 -1.61 12.34 -7.75
C PHE A 104 -0.89 13.46 -7.02
N ARG A 105 -1.06 13.48 -5.71
CA ARG A 105 -0.25 14.30 -4.83
C ARG A 105 -0.37 13.78 -3.40
N GLY A 106 0.71 13.90 -2.65
CA GLY A 106 0.71 13.63 -1.22
C GLY A 106 0.68 12.16 -0.85
N ILE A 107 0.29 11.92 0.38
CA ILE A 107 0.36 10.61 1.00
C ILE A 107 -0.55 9.60 0.32
N SER A 108 -1.77 10.00 -0.02
CA SER A 108 -2.71 9.07 -0.65
C SER A 108 -2.19 8.53 -1.97
N ALA A 109 -1.51 9.37 -2.73
CA ALA A 109 -0.92 8.94 -4.00
C ALA A 109 0.20 7.94 -3.77
N GLN A 110 1.04 8.19 -2.78
CA GLN A 110 2.16 7.30 -2.48
C GLN A 110 1.67 5.95 -1.96
N MET A 111 0.60 5.95 -1.18
CA MET A 111 0.01 4.71 -0.71
C MET A 111 -0.54 3.91 -1.88
N PHE A 112 -1.26 4.55 -2.79
CA PHE A 112 -1.80 3.87 -3.96
C PHE A 112 -0.70 3.32 -4.86
N THR A 113 0.31 4.12 -5.19
CA THR A 113 1.35 3.67 -6.12
C THR A 113 2.16 2.51 -5.52
N SER A 114 2.34 2.52 -4.21
CA SER A 114 2.97 1.42 -3.52
C SER A 114 2.11 0.16 -3.60
N ALA A 115 0.82 0.29 -3.35
CA ALA A 115 -0.12 -0.84 -3.45
C ALA A 115 -0.14 -1.41 -4.86
N TRP A 116 -0.17 -0.55 -5.86
CA TRP A 116 -0.16 -0.99 -7.25
C TRP A 116 1.09 -1.80 -7.56
N TYR A 117 2.26 -1.27 -7.15
CA TYR A 117 3.52 -1.93 -7.42
C TYR A 117 3.54 -3.35 -6.84
N TYR A 118 3.14 -3.51 -5.59
CA TYR A 118 3.18 -4.83 -4.96
C TYR A 118 2.05 -5.74 -5.42
N ALA A 119 0.94 -5.18 -5.88
CA ALA A 119 -0.16 -5.99 -6.42
C ALA A 119 0.12 -6.45 -7.84
N MET A 120 0.71 -5.59 -8.67
CA MET A 120 0.85 -5.83 -10.10
C MET A 120 2.24 -6.26 -10.52
N GLY A 121 3.27 -5.95 -9.73
CA GLY A 121 4.64 -6.30 -10.05
C GLY A 121 5.38 -5.29 -10.92
N TYR A 122 4.77 -4.13 -11.17
CA TYR A 122 5.40 -3.05 -11.94
C TYR A 122 4.80 -1.71 -11.50
N PRO A 123 5.51 -0.60 -11.74
CA PRO A 123 5.02 0.72 -11.30
C PRO A 123 3.77 1.15 -12.07
N PHE A 124 2.96 1.95 -11.41
CA PHE A 124 1.80 2.57 -12.04
C PHE A 124 2.28 3.66 -13.00
N SER A 125 1.70 3.69 -14.17
CA SER A 125 2.05 4.73 -15.14
C SER A 125 0.88 5.11 -16.02
#